data_ad6a6c55902b30dc2c907d1032e63776
#
_entry.id   ad6a6c55902b30dc2c907d1032e63776
#
_cell.length_a   1.000
_cell.length_b   1.000
_cell.length_c   1.000
_cell.angle_alpha   90.00
_cell.angle_beta   90.00
_cell.angle_gamma   90.00
#
_symmetry.space_group_name_H-M   'P 1'
#
loop_
_entity.id
_entity.type
_entity.pdbx_description
1 polymer ?
#
loop_
_entity_poly.entity_id
_entity_poly.type
_entity_poly.pdbx_seq_one_letter_code
_entity_poly.pdbx_strand_id
1 'polypeptide(L)'
;MISRGEVRFNCCESTLMRIDEAHRLPGFDVNVMRIASNFGGGVAGWGSVCGAVSGAAMALGLVYGTSDDEAEREFSEKRKQMRTLTQELMNAFEEDWSHINCYGLLGCNTRTPEGRAKYDEMKAKGLLHCDEYVQWAERKALELMNIKQ
;
A
#
# COMPACT_ATOMS: atom_id res chain seq x y z
N MET A 1 -8.73 -4.37 6.72
CA MET A 1 -8.12 -3.11 7.27
C MET A 1 -8.03 -3.19 8.80
N ILE A 2 -7.09 -2.46 9.40
CA ILE A 2 -6.92 -2.46 10.87
C ILE A 2 -7.84 -1.42 11.49
N SER A 3 -8.36 -1.75 12.70
CA SER A 3 -9.10 -0.82 13.55
C SER A 3 -8.59 -0.92 14.98
N ARG A 4 -8.49 0.20 15.68
CA ARG A 4 -8.17 0.27 17.12
C ARG A 4 -9.23 1.15 17.80
N GLY A 5 -10.14 0.52 18.51
CA GLY A 5 -11.33 1.18 19.01
C GLY A 5 -12.19 1.73 17.84
N GLU A 6 -12.53 3.00 17.89
CA GLU A 6 -13.29 3.69 16.83
C GLU A 6 -12.42 4.16 15.65
N VAL A 7 -11.08 4.14 15.80
CA VAL A 7 -10.15 4.56 14.75
C VAL A 7 -10.02 3.47 13.69
N ARG A 8 -10.33 3.80 12.45
CA ARG A 8 -10.09 2.94 11.27
C ARG A 8 -8.91 3.49 10.47
N PHE A 9 -7.90 2.64 10.30
CA PHE A 9 -6.77 2.95 9.45
C PHE A 9 -7.12 2.71 7.98
N ASN A 10 -6.61 3.55 7.09
CA ASN A 10 -6.80 3.37 5.65
C ASN A 10 -6.00 2.17 5.11
N CYS A 11 -6.15 1.85 3.81
CA CYS A 11 -5.50 0.70 3.20
C CYS A 11 -3.97 0.80 3.22
N CYS A 12 -3.38 1.98 3.07
CA CYS A 12 -1.93 2.17 3.12
C CYS A 12 -1.38 1.96 4.55
N GLU A 13 -1.98 2.63 5.52
CA GLU A 13 -1.64 2.50 6.94
C GLU A 13 -1.79 1.04 7.41
N SER A 14 -2.93 0.41 7.06
CA SER A 14 -3.20 -0.98 7.44
C SER A 14 -2.18 -1.96 6.86
N THR A 15 -1.77 -1.78 5.62
CA THR A 15 -0.75 -2.63 4.99
C THR A 15 0.59 -2.50 5.69
N LEU A 16 1.04 -1.27 5.94
CA LEU A 16 2.30 -1.02 6.67
C LEU A 16 2.29 -1.62 8.07
N MET A 17 1.20 -1.40 8.83
CA MET A 17 1.07 -1.95 10.19
C MET A 17 1.11 -3.48 10.18
N ARG A 18 0.43 -4.14 9.24
CA ARG A 18 0.42 -5.60 9.14
C ARG A 18 1.79 -6.16 8.78
N ILE A 19 2.51 -5.50 7.85
CA ILE A 19 3.88 -5.91 7.50
C ILE A 19 4.80 -5.75 8.71
N ASP A 20 4.72 -4.61 9.44
CA ASP A 20 5.54 -4.38 10.62
C ASP A 20 5.23 -5.36 11.78
N GLU A 21 3.97 -5.77 11.92
CA GLU A 21 3.54 -6.79 12.90
C GLU A 21 4.10 -8.17 12.55
N ALA A 22 4.12 -8.52 11.24
CA ALA A 22 4.65 -9.81 10.77
C ALA A 22 6.20 -9.82 10.73
N HIS A 23 6.79 -8.72 10.37
CA HIS A 23 8.25 -8.52 10.32
C HIS A 23 8.58 -7.08 10.62
N ARG A 24 9.27 -6.86 11.74
CA ARG A 24 9.62 -5.50 12.19
C ARG A 24 10.39 -4.72 11.13
N LEU A 25 9.79 -3.63 10.65
CA LEU A 25 10.38 -2.79 9.61
C LEU A 25 11.40 -1.80 10.21
N PRO A 26 12.56 -1.62 9.60
CA PRO A 26 13.52 -0.62 10.04
C PRO A 26 12.92 0.79 9.90
N GLY A 27 13.06 1.61 10.93
CA GLY A 27 12.58 3.00 10.90
C GLY A 27 11.05 3.18 10.85
N PHE A 28 10.27 2.12 11.04
CA PHE A 28 8.82 2.26 11.14
C PHE A 28 8.43 2.98 12.44
N ASP A 29 7.97 4.20 12.30
CA ASP A 29 7.61 5.07 13.41
C ASP A 29 6.36 5.91 13.13
N VAL A 30 6.06 6.84 14.03
CA VAL A 30 4.91 7.75 13.90
C VAL A 30 4.99 8.65 12.66
N ASN A 31 6.18 8.95 12.14
CA ASN A 31 6.33 9.81 10.97
C ASN A 31 5.98 9.03 9.70
N VAL A 32 6.38 7.77 9.62
CA VAL A 32 5.98 6.87 8.53
C VAL A 32 4.45 6.74 8.50
N MET A 33 3.80 6.55 9.65
CA MET A 33 2.34 6.50 9.74
C MET A 33 1.67 7.80 9.31
N ARG A 34 2.23 8.96 9.70
CA ARG A 34 1.72 10.27 9.27
C ARG A 34 1.81 10.46 7.75
N ILE A 35 2.92 10.02 7.13
CA ILE A 35 3.07 10.05 5.66
C ILE A 35 2.04 9.12 5.02
N ALA A 36 1.94 7.88 5.48
CA ALA A 36 1.03 6.86 4.96
C ALA A 36 -0.44 7.27 5.05
N SER A 37 -0.82 8.07 6.05
CA SER A 37 -2.21 8.50 6.27
C SER A 37 -2.81 9.23 5.07
N ASN A 38 -1.98 9.85 4.23
CA ASN A 38 -2.43 10.57 3.04
C ASN A 38 -2.58 9.67 1.79
N PHE A 39 -2.20 8.39 1.86
CA PHE A 39 -2.21 7.49 0.69
C PHE A 39 -3.46 6.61 0.58
N GLY A 40 -4.40 6.75 1.50
CA GLY A 40 -5.69 6.06 1.40
C GLY A 40 -6.52 6.50 0.18
N GLY A 41 -7.24 5.54 -0.42
CA GLY A 41 -8.09 5.82 -1.57
C GLY A 41 -7.34 6.24 -2.84
N GLY A 42 -6.09 5.83 -2.98
CA GLY A 42 -5.22 6.22 -4.09
C GLY A 42 -4.84 7.69 -4.03
N VAL A 43 -4.09 8.05 -2.99
CA VAL A 43 -3.66 9.41 -2.58
C VAL A 43 -4.85 10.33 -2.30
N ALA A 44 -5.17 10.49 -1.02
CA ALA A 44 -6.23 11.38 -0.53
C ALA A 44 -7.60 11.17 -1.23
N GLY A 45 -7.94 9.93 -1.58
CA GLY A 45 -9.19 9.62 -2.27
C GLY A 45 -9.21 9.99 -3.76
N TRP A 46 -8.04 10.31 -4.36
CA TRP A 46 -7.94 10.71 -5.77
C TRP A 46 -8.21 9.57 -6.76
N GLY A 47 -8.08 8.32 -6.33
CA GLY A 47 -8.30 7.16 -7.18
C GLY A 47 -7.05 6.68 -7.94
N SER A 48 -5.88 7.23 -7.61
CA SER A 48 -4.57 6.78 -8.13
C SER A 48 -4.19 5.40 -7.58
N VAL A 49 -2.91 5.05 -7.54
CA VAL A 49 -2.41 3.75 -7.08
C VAL A 49 -3.08 3.31 -5.77
N CYS A 50 -3.51 2.07 -5.72
CA CYS A 50 -4.14 1.47 -4.53
C CYS A 50 -3.30 1.70 -3.28
N GLY A 51 -3.94 2.16 -2.19
CA GLY A 51 -3.25 2.41 -0.93
C GLY A 51 -2.57 1.17 -0.35
N ALA A 52 -3.10 -0.03 -0.58
CA ALA A 52 -2.45 -1.26 -0.16
C ALA A 52 -1.11 -1.47 -0.89
N VAL A 53 -1.08 -1.23 -2.20
CA VAL A 53 0.16 -1.28 -2.99
C VAL A 53 1.13 -0.20 -2.55
N SER A 54 0.64 1.03 -2.30
CA SER A 54 1.47 2.12 -1.80
C SER A 54 2.10 1.77 -0.45
N GLY A 55 1.34 1.18 0.48
CA GLY A 55 1.86 0.74 1.78
C GLY A 55 2.93 -0.34 1.66
N ALA A 56 2.73 -1.33 0.79
CA ALA A 56 3.74 -2.36 0.50
C ALA A 56 5.00 -1.76 -0.14
N ALA A 57 4.85 -0.81 -1.08
CA ALA A 57 5.98 -0.11 -1.68
C ALA A 57 6.76 0.72 -0.65
N MET A 58 6.07 1.38 0.30
CA MET A 58 6.72 2.07 1.42
C MET A 58 7.48 1.11 2.33
N ALA A 59 6.94 -0.07 2.62
CA ALA A 59 7.63 -1.11 3.39
C ALA A 59 8.92 -1.58 2.69
N LEU A 60 8.87 -1.82 1.37
CA LEU A 60 10.06 -2.11 0.57
C LEU A 60 11.06 -0.95 0.62
N GLY A 61 10.57 0.30 0.61
CA GLY A 61 11.38 1.49 0.75
C GLY A 61 12.09 1.59 2.10
N LEU A 62 11.44 1.19 3.20
CA LEU A 62 12.07 1.15 4.53
C LEU A 62 13.22 0.13 4.60
N VAL A 63 13.09 -1.00 3.89
CA VAL A 63 14.10 -2.07 3.90
C VAL A 63 15.23 -1.83 2.89
N TYR A 64 14.90 -1.39 1.68
CA TYR A 64 15.83 -1.31 0.54
C TYR A 64 16.03 0.11 0.01
N GLY A 65 15.42 1.11 0.63
CA GLY A 65 15.47 2.48 0.17
C GLY A 65 16.84 3.12 0.32
N THR A 66 16.99 4.28 -0.30
CA THR A 66 18.21 5.07 -0.27
C THR A 66 18.06 6.28 0.64
N SER A 67 19.15 6.71 1.26
CA SER A 67 19.27 7.92 2.07
C SER A 67 20.31 8.89 1.47
N ASP A 68 20.36 10.11 1.96
CA ASP A 68 21.21 11.18 1.45
C ASP A 68 22.67 11.12 1.95
N ASP A 69 22.96 10.24 2.91
CA ASP A 69 24.27 9.99 3.47
C ASP A 69 25.05 8.83 2.81
N GLU A 70 24.46 8.19 1.79
CA GLU A 70 25.07 7.06 1.10
C GLU A 70 26.07 7.49 0.02
N ALA A 71 27.12 6.68 -0.19
CA ALA A 71 28.02 6.87 -1.33
C ALA A 71 27.27 6.69 -2.66
N GLU A 72 27.63 7.48 -3.69
CA GLU A 72 26.92 7.55 -4.99
C GLU A 72 26.71 6.17 -5.63
N ARG A 73 27.73 5.30 -5.60
CA ARG A 73 27.64 3.95 -6.15
C ARG A 73 26.63 3.09 -5.39
N GLU A 74 26.70 3.09 -4.07
CA GLU A 74 25.79 2.34 -3.20
C GLU A 74 24.35 2.81 -3.36
N PHE A 75 24.15 4.13 -3.38
CA PHE A 75 22.87 4.75 -3.65
C PHE A 75 22.26 4.28 -4.97
N SER A 76 23.04 4.24 -6.05
CA SER A 76 22.57 3.82 -7.37
C SER A 76 22.17 2.34 -7.40
N GLU A 77 22.98 1.46 -6.77
CA GLU A 77 22.73 0.02 -6.69
C GLU A 77 21.46 -0.28 -5.86
N LYS A 78 21.33 0.32 -4.69
CA LYS A 78 20.14 0.17 -3.82
C LYS A 78 18.88 0.69 -4.51
N ARG A 79 18.95 1.86 -5.12
CA ARG A 79 17.80 2.42 -5.86
C ARG A 79 17.34 1.50 -6.97
N LYS A 80 18.26 0.90 -7.72
CA LYS A 80 17.93 -0.05 -8.79
C LYS A 80 17.23 -1.29 -8.20
N GLN A 81 17.77 -1.86 -7.14
CA GLN A 81 17.18 -3.03 -6.46
C GLN A 81 15.77 -2.73 -5.95
N MET A 82 15.60 -1.66 -5.17
CA MET A 82 14.31 -1.25 -4.63
C MET A 82 13.27 -1.05 -5.76
N ARG A 83 13.65 -0.36 -6.85
CA ARG A 83 12.74 -0.14 -7.98
C ARG A 83 12.33 -1.45 -8.65
N THR A 84 13.25 -2.40 -8.81
CA THR A 84 12.94 -3.72 -9.38
C THR A 84 11.92 -4.45 -8.53
N LEU A 85 12.11 -4.52 -7.22
CA LEU A 85 11.17 -5.16 -6.30
C LEU A 85 9.80 -4.47 -6.29
N THR A 86 9.78 -3.13 -6.31
CA THR A 86 8.52 -2.38 -6.36
C THR A 86 7.78 -2.59 -7.69
N GLN A 87 8.49 -2.65 -8.81
CA GLN A 87 7.88 -2.96 -10.10
C GLN A 87 7.32 -4.38 -10.15
N GLU A 88 8.02 -5.35 -9.55
CA GLU A 88 7.53 -6.72 -9.42
C GLU A 88 6.25 -6.78 -8.58
N LEU A 89 6.20 -6.07 -7.45
CA LEU A 89 4.99 -5.93 -6.63
C LEU A 89 3.82 -5.38 -7.45
N MET A 90 4.06 -4.30 -8.20
CA MET A 90 3.01 -3.62 -8.97
C MET A 90 2.51 -4.49 -10.13
N ASN A 91 3.40 -5.14 -10.86
CA ASN A 91 3.03 -6.04 -11.96
C ASN A 91 2.20 -7.22 -11.44
N ALA A 92 2.66 -7.89 -10.39
CA ALA A 92 1.94 -9.01 -9.80
C ALA A 92 0.55 -8.61 -9.26
N PHE A 93 0.43 -7.40 -8.69
CA PHE A 93 -0.87 -6.90 -8.25
C PHE A 93 -1.83 -6.68 -9.42
N GLU A 94 -1.34 -6.08 -10.50
CA GLU A 94 -2.14 -5.82 -11.70
C GLU A 94 -2.53 -7.11 -12.45
N GLU A 95 -1.66 -8.12 -12.45
CA GLU A 95 -1.95 -9.46 -12.97
C GLU A 95 -3.09 -10.14 -12.19
N ASP A 96 -3.07 -10.09 -10.87
CA ASP A 96 -4.08 -10.74 -10.02
C ASP A 96 -5.41 -9.97 -9.95
N TRP A 97 -5.39 -8.63 -10.01
CA TRP A 97 -6.55 -7.78 -9.76
C TRP A 97 -7.00 -6.94 -10.97
N SER A 98 -6.34 -7.06 -12.12
CA SER A 98 -6.63 -6.37 -13.39
C SER A 98 -6.46 -4.85 -13.38
N HIS A 99 -6.31 -4.23 -12.23
CA HIS A 99 -6.11 -2.79 -12.04
C HIS A 99 -5.18 -2.52 -10.88
N ILE A 100 -4.36 -1.48 -11.01
CA ILE A 100 -3.53 -1.00 -9.90
C ILE A 100 -4.11 0.25 -9.24
N ASN A 101 -4.98 0.98 -9.95
CA ASN A 101 -5.57 2.22 -9.47
C ASN A 101 -6.82 1.96 -8.64
N CYS A 102 -6.97 2.70 -7.53
CA CYS A 102 -8.13 2.62 -6.65
C CYS A 102 -9.44 2.88 -7.42
N TYR A 103 -9.43 3.83 -8.36
CA TYR A 103 -10.57 4.09 -9.23
C TYR A 103 -11.01 2.85 -10.04
N GLY A 104 -10.06 2.16 -10.69
CA GLY A 104 -10.32 0.94 -11.45
C GLY A 104 -10.82 -0.21 -10.58
N LEU A 105 -10.18 -0.42 -9.43
CA LEU A 105 -10.53 -1.46 -8.45
C LEU A 105 -11.92 -1.27 -7.85
N LEU A 106 -12.33 -0.02 -7.59
CA LEU A 106 -13.66 0.31 -7.07
C LEU A 106 -14.75 0.33 -8.17
N GLY A 107 -14.37 0.54 -9.43
CA GLY A 107 -15.32 0.73 -10.53
C GLY A 107 -16.19 1.99 -10.37
N CYS A 108 -15.73 2.98 -9.59
CA CYS A 108 -16.44 4.25 -9.40
C CYS A 108 -15.49 5.39 -9.04
N ASN A 109 -15.85 6.61 -9.43
CA ASN A 109 -15.08 7.82 -9.11
C ASN A 109 -15.60 8.45 -7.82
N THR A 110 -14.94 8.18 -6.71
CA THR A 110 -15.35 8.69 -5.39
C THR A 110 -15.25 10.21 -5.22
N ARG A 111 -14.72 10.92 -6.21
CA ARG A 111 -14.66 12.39 -6.24
C ARG A 111 -15.94 13.03 -6.78
N THR A 112 -16.83 12.24 -7.41
CA THR A 112 -18.14 12.70 -7.85
C THR A 112 -19.23 12.29 -6.85
N PRO A 113 -20.33 13.03 -6.73
CA PRO A 113 -21.45 12.67 -5.87
C PRO A 113 -22.00 11.27 -6.18
N GLU A 114 -22.16 10.94 -7.46
CA GLU A 114 -22.65 9.64 -7.92
C GLU A 114 -21.71 8.50 -7.57
N GLY A 115 -20.41 8.70 -7.79
CA GLY A 115 -19.38 7.70 -7.45
C GLY A 115 -19.25 7.51 -5.95
N ARG A 116 -19.39 8.57 -5.16
CA ARG A 116 -19.43 8.49 -3.70
C ARG A 116 -20.62 7.67 -3.22
N ALA A 117 -21.82 7.96 -3.74
CA ALA A 117 -23.02 7.22 -3.39
C ALA A 117 -22.88 5.72 -3.73
N LYS A 118 -22.33 5.40 -4.91
CA LYS A 118 -22.04 4.01 -5.31
C LYS A 118 -21.03 3.34 -4.36
N TYR A 119 -19.97 4.03 -4.01
CA TYR A 119 -18.99 3.50 -3.03
C TYR A 119 -19.63 3.21 -1.68
N ASP A 120 -20.44 4.12 -1.15
CA ASP A 120 -21.10 3.97 0.15
C ASP A 120 -22.12 2.81 0.12
N GLU A 121 -22.84 2.63 -0.99
CA GLU A 121 -23.71 1.49 -1.20
C GLU A 121 -22.93 0.16 -1.21
N MET A 122 -21.84 0.09 -1.97
CA MET A 122 -20.99 -1.10 -2.04
C MET A 122 -20.40 -1.43 -0.66
N LYS A 123 -19.98 -0.41 0.09
CA LYS A 123 -19.46 -0.56 1.44
C LYS A 123 -20.51 -1.12 2.38
N ALA A 124 -21.74 -0.59 2.34
CA ALA A 124 -22.85 -1.05 3.16
C ALA A 124 -23.22 -2.52 2.88
N LYS A 125 -23.07 -2.95 1.62
CA LYS A 125 -23.33 -4.32 1.17
C LYS A 125 -22.15 -5.30 1.37
N GLY A 126 -21.00 -4.82 1.86
CA GLY A 126 -19.80 -5.66 2.02
C GLY A 126 -19.17 -6.10 0.69
N LEU A 127 -19.34 -5.32 -0.39
CA LEU A 127 -18.84 -5.63 -1.72
C LEU A 127 -17.47 -5.04 -2.04
N LEU A 128 -16.82 -4.38 -1.06
CA LEU A 128 -15.50 -3.81 -1.24
C LEU A 128 -14.42 -4.85 -0.91
N HIS A 129 -13.46 -5.03 -1.82
CA HIS A 129 -12.33 -5.96 -1.67
C HIS A 129 -11.08 -5.32 -1.04
N CYS A 130 -11.21 -4.15 -0.42
CA CYS A 130 -10.05 -3.42 0.15
C CYS A 130 -9.28 -4.23 1.19
N ASP A 131 -9.95 -5.08 1.97
CA ASP A 131 -9.29 -5.94 2.95
C ASP A 131 -8.47 -7.05 2.27
N GLU A 132 -8.95 -7.59 1.15
CA GLU A 132 -8.24 -8.59 0.34
C GLU A 132 -6.99 -7.98 -0.30
N TYR A 133 -7.08 -6.73 -0.81
CA TYR A 133 -5.92 -6.01 -1.34
C TYR A 133 -4.85 -5.76 -0.29
N VAL A 134 -5.24 -5.41 0.94
CA VAL A 134 -4.33 -5.23 2.06
C VAL A 134 -3.63 -6.54 2.43
N GLN A 135 -4.36 -7.64 2.54
CA GLN A 135 -3.79 -8.95 2.85
C GLN A 135 -2.86 -9.45 1.73
N TRP A 136 -3.25 -9.25 0.48
CA TRP A 136 -2.44 -9.61 -0.68
C TRP A 136 -1.12 -8.83 -0.68
N ALA A 137 -1.19 -7.52 -0.48
CA ALA A 137 -0.03 -6.62 -0.49
C ALA A 137 0.95 -6.92 0.65
N GLU A 138 0.43 -7.26 1.84
CA GLU A 138 1.22 -7.75 2.97
C GLU A 138 2.01 -9.01 2.58
N ARG A 139 1.32 -10.07 2.11
CA ARG A 139 1.97 -11.33 1.75
C ARG A 139 3.03 -11.14 0.67
N LYS A 140 2.70 -10.39 -0.38
CA LYS A 140 3.62 -10.16 -1.50
C LYS A 140 4.85 -9.35 -1.08
N ALA A 141 4.69 -8.34 -0.23
CA ALA A 141 5.82 -7.59 0.30
C ALA A 141 6.76 -8.49 1.13
N LEU A 142 6.21 -9.33 2.03
CA LEU A 142 6.99 -10.27 2.83
C LEU A 142 7.72 -11.30 1.95
N GLU A 143 7.07 -11.81 0.89
CA GLU A 143 7.68 -12.67 -0.11
C GLU A 143 8.88 -11.99 -0.77
N LEU A 144 8.72 -10.75 -1.25
CA LEU A 144 9.77 -9.97 -1.90
C LEU A 144 10.94 -9.62 -0.96
N MET A 145 10.68 -9.53 0.33
CA MET A 145 11.69 -9.38 1.37
C MET A 145 12.38 -10.70 1.73
N ASN A 146 11.98 -11.83 1.12
CA ASN A 146 12.44 -13.19 1.45
C ASN A 146 12.15 -13.61 2.91
N ILE A 147 11.06 -13.13 3.47
CA ILE A 147 10.65 -13.47 4.83
C ILE A 147 9.68 -14.65 4.76
N LYS A 148 10.06 -15.75 5.38
CA LYS A 148 9.19 -16.93 5.48
C LYS A 148 8.02 -16.63 6.41
N GLN A 149 6.82 -16.84 5.91
CA GLN A 149 5.58 -16.76 6.69
C GLN A 149 5.37 -18.04 7.52
#